data_26a86c709a71ead9d27d018a0d906b73
#
_entry.id   26a86c709a71ead9d27d018a0d906b73
#
_cell.length_a   1.000
_cell.length_b   1.000
_cell.length_c   1.000
_cell.angle_alpha   90.00
_cell.angle_beta   90.00
_cell.angle_gamma   90.00
#
_symmetry.space_group_name_H-M   'P 1'
#
loop_
_entity.id
_entity.type
_entity.pdbx_description
1 polymer ?
#
loop_
_entity_poly.entity_id
_entity_poly.type
_entity_poly.pdbx_seq_one_letter_code
_entity_poly.pdbx_strand_id
1 'polypeptide(L)'
;MREHFIKFIDEDVDGCGTDVTVLARVYGNDITVGTIDRVKDAISNYKNENEGEWDTDGCLEAAQEQLETEGYKVHWINTEIEICF
;
A
#
# COMPACT_ATOMS: atom_id res chain seq x y z
N MET A 1 -1.66 7.46 -20.15
CA MET A 1 -1.22 7.11 -18.79
C MET A 1 -1.60 8.20 -17.83
N ARG A 2 -1.89 7.84 -16.60
CA ARG A 2 -2.41 8.77 -15.59
C ARG A 2 -1.66 8.61 -14.29
N GLU A 3 -1.66 9.69 -13.51
CA GLU A 3 -1.14 9.69 -12.16
C GLU A 3 -2.29 9.50 -11.18
N HIS A 4 -2.12 8.58 -10.25
CA HIS A 4 -3.09 8.28 -9.20
C HIS A 4 -2.41 8.40 -7.83
N PHE A 5 -3.20 8.76 -6.83
CA PHE A 5 -2.73 8.74 -5.46
C PHE A 5 -3.51 7.68 -4.69
N ILE A 6 -2.79 6.73 -4.10
CA ILE A 6 -3.39 5.66 -3.32
C ILE A 6 -2.97 5.83 -1.88
N LYS A 7 -3.95 5.89 -1.00
CA LYS A 7 -3.71 5.92 0.44
C LYS A 7 -3.84 4.50 0.98
N PHE A 8 -2.76 4.01 1.58
CA PHE A 8 -2.78 2.72 2.27
C PHE A 8 -2.94 2.97 3.76
N ILE A 9 -3.92 2.32 4.36
CA ILE A 9 -4.21 2.46 5.79
C ILE A 9 -4.04 1.10 6.44
N ASP A 10 -3.06 1.00 7.32
CA ASP A 10 -2.87 -0.19 8.16
C ASP A 10 -3.53 0.10 9.49
N GLU A 11 -4.73 -0.46 9.68
CA GLU A 11 -5.58 -0.14 10.81
C GLU A 11 -5.15 -0.88 12.06
N ASP A 12 -5.17 -0.18 13.20
CA ASP A 12 -4.98 -0.75 14.53
C ASP A 12 -3.65 -1.52 14.67
N VAL A 13 -2.58 -0.95 14.14
CA VAL A 13 -1.25 -1.58 14.04
C VAL A 13 -0.71 -2.06 15.38
N ASP A 14 -0.93 -1.29 16.42
CA ASP A 14 -0.39 -1.57 17.77
C ASP A 14 -1.43 -2.14 18.72
N GLY A 15 -2.64 -2.41 18.26
CA GLY A 15 -3.74 -2.89 19.08
C GLY A 15 -4.33 -1.83 19.99
N CYS A 16 -3.93 -0.57 19.83
CA CYS A 16 -4.40 0.56 20.64
C CYS A 16 -5.25 1.54 19.85
N GLY A 17 -5.68 1.16 18.65
CA GLY A 17 -6.49 2.02 17.78
C GLY A 17 -5.67 3.00 16.96
N THR A 18 -4.36 2.81 16.87
CA THR A 18 -3.48 3.65 16.06
C THR A 18 -3.38 3.12 14.64
N ASP A 19 -3.69 3.96 13.67
CA ASP A 19 -3.59 3.61 12.26
C ASP A 19 -2.31 4.18 11.66
N VAL A 20 -1.69 3.41 10.76
CA VAL A 20 -0.58 3.90 9.96
C VAL A 20 -1.09 4.18 8.56
N THR A 21 -0.88 5.40 8.10
CA THR A 21 -1.31 5.82 6.76
C THR A 21 -0.09 6.14 5.91
N VAL A 22 -0.01 5.54 4.73
CA VAL A 22 1.06 5.80 3.77
C VAL A 22 0.46 6.14 2.43
N LEU A 23 1.00 7.16 1.79
CA LEU A 23 0.53 7.64 0.50
C LEU A 23 1.50 7.21 -0.59
N ALA A 24 0.96 6.68 -1.67
CA ALA A 24 1.73 6.31 -2.86
C ALA A 24 1.25 7.11 -4.06
N ARG A 25 2.20 7.58 -4.86
CA ARG A 25 1.94 8.13 -6.19
C ARG A 25 2.16 7.02 -7.20
N VAL A 26 1.12 6.68 -7.94
CA VAL A 26 1.13 5.56 -8.87
C VAL A 26 0.85 6.07 -10.27
N TYR A 27 1.74 5.75 -11.20
CA TYR A 27 1.64 6.20 -12.59
C TYR A 27 1.45 5.01 -13.51
N GLY A 28 0.44 5.07 -14.34
CA GLY A 28 0.13 4.00 -15.28
C GLY A 28 -1.27 4.13 -15.87
N ASN A 29 -1.84 3.01 -16.25
CA ASN A 29 -3.21 2.94 -16.78
C ASN A 29 -4.23 3.23 -15.68
N ASP A 30 -5.49 3.37 -16.06
CA ASP A 30 -6.55 3.58 -15.08
C ASP A 30 -6.60 2.44 -14.07
N ILE A 31 -6.79 2.81 -12.80
CA ILE A 31 -6.94 1.83 -11.73
C ILE A 31 -8.39 1.39 -11.67
N THR A 32 -8.61 0.10 -11.83
CA THR A 32 -9.94 -0.50 -11.79
C THR A 32 -10.19 -1.18 -10.44
N VAL A 33 -11.43 -1.57 -10.21
CA VAL A 33 -11.78 -2.38 -9.03
C VAL A 33 -10.97 -3.68 -9.01
N GLY A 34 -10.77 -4.28 -10.19
CA GLY A 34 -9.95 -5.49 -10.31
C GLY A 34 -8.50 -5.27 -9.90
N THR A 35 -7.92 -4.13 -10.27
CA THR A 35 -6.57 -3.76 -9.85
C THR A 35 -6.49 -3.69 -8.32
N ILE A 36 -7.44 -3.02 -7.71
CA ILE A 36 -7.50 -2.86 -6.25
C ILE A 36 -7.64 -4.22 -5.56
N ASP A 37 -8.51 -5.07 -6.07
CA ASP A 37 -8.73 -6.41 -5.52
C ASP A 37 -7.46 -7.25 -5.57
N ARG A 38 -6.71 -7.20 -6.68
CA ARG A 38 -5.45 -7.94 -6.82
C ARG A 38 -4.39 -7.42 -5.87
N VAL A 39 -4.33 -6.12 -5.63
CA VAL A 39 -3.41 -5.53 -4.66
C VAL A 39 -3.77 -5.98 -3.24
N LYS A 40 -5.07 -5.98 -2.91
CA LYS A 40 -5.53 -6.48 -1.61
C LYS A 40 -5.19 -7.94 -1.41
N ASP A 41 -5.35 -8.75 -2.45
CA ASP A 41 -5.01 -10.18 -2.41
C ASP A 41 -3.52 -10.39 -2.20
N ALA A 42 -2.67 -9.58 -2.86
CA ALA A 42 -1.23 -9.64 -2.70
C ALA A 42 -0.82 -9.36 -1.25
N ILE A 43 -1.44 -8.36 -0.63
CA ILE A 43 -1.20 -8.02 0.78
C ILE A 43 -1.67 -9.16 1.68
N SER A 44 -2.85 -9.71 1.43
CA SER A 44 -3.40 -10.83 2.21
C SER A 44 -2.51 -12.06 2.11
N ASN A 45 -2.03 -12.37 0.92
CA ASN A 45 -1.13 -13.51 0.70
C ASN A 45 0.18 -13.33 1.45
N TYR A 46 0.74 -12.11 1.44
CA TYR A 46 1.95 -11.81 2.21
C TYR A 46 1.72 -12.04 3.70
N LYS A 47 0.60 -11.56 4.24
CA LYS A 47 0.27 -11.75 5.65
C LYS A 47 0.13 -13.23 6.01
N ASN A 48 -0.52 -14.02 5.13
CA ASN A 48 -0.71 -15.45 5.34
C ASN A 48 0.61 -16.23 5.30
N GLU A 49 1.50 -15.86 4.38
CA GLU A 49 2.81 -16.50 4.25
C GLU A 49 3.75 -16.16 5.40
N ASN A 50 3.51 -15.05 6.08
CA ASN A 50 4.34 -14.55 7.18
C ASN A 50 3.53 -14.38 8.46
N GLU A 51 2.63 -15.31 8.71
CA GLU A 51 1.73 -15.26 9.87
C GLU A 51 2.53 -15.12 11.16
N GLY A 52 2.19 -14.08 11.94
CA GLY A 52 2.87 -13.78 13.20
C GLY A 52 4.15 -12.97 13.03
N GLU A 53 4.64 -12.78 11.80
CA GLU A 53 5.90 -12.08 11.51
C GLU A 53 5.77 -10.98 10.45
N TRP A 54 4.57 -10.77 9.92
CA TRP A 54 4.39 -9.74 8.90
C TRP A 54 4.46 -8.34 9.52
N ASP A 55 4.91 -7.38 8.73
CA ASP A 55 4.96 -5.98 9.13
C ASP A 55 4.33 -5.09 8.03
N THR A 56 4.13 -3.83 8.38
CA THR A 56 3.53 -2.85 7.45
C THR A 56 4.39 -2.68 6.20
N ASP A 57 5.71 -2.59 6.37
CA ASP A 57 6.62 -2.40 5.24
C ASP A 57 6.53 -3.57 4.25
N GLY A 58 6.44 -4.79 4.73
CA GLY A 58 6.27 -5.97 3.89
C GLY A 58 4.93 -5.96 3.14
N CYS A 59 3.86 -5.49 3.78
CA CYS A 59 2.57 -5.32 3.12
C CYS A 59 2.66 -4.30 1.99
N LEU A 60 3.35 -3.19 2.20
CA LEU A 60 3.52 -2.15 1.19
C LEU A 60 4.39 -2.64 0.04
N GLU A 61 5.43 -3.42 0.32
CA GLU A 61 6.24 -4.06 -0.73
C GLU A 61 5.41 -5.01 -1.59
N ALA A 62 4.56 -5.82 -0.96
CA ALA A 62 3.69 -6.74 -1.69
C ALA A 62 2.74 -5.98 -2.61
N ALA A 63 2.17 -4.86 -2.12
CA ALA A 63 1.32 -4.00 -2.92
C ALA A 63 2.09 -3.39 -4.09
N GLN A 64 3.30 -2.92 -3.86
CA GLN A 64 4.15 -2.35 -4.89
C GLN A 64 4.50 -3.37 -5.97
N GLU A 65 4.91 -4.56 -5.59
CA GLU A 65 5.23 -5.64 -6.54
C GLU A 65 4.04 -5.95 -7.44
N GLN A 66 2.86 -6.04 -6.87
CA GLN A 66 1.66 -6.33 -7.64
C GLN A 66 1.38 -5.21 -8.64
N LEU A 67 1.47 -3.96 -8.23
CA LEU A 67 1.26 -2.81 -9.11
C LEU A 67 2.32 -2.76 -10.22
N GLU A 68 3.58 -3.00 -9.90
CA GLU A 68 4.65 -3.01 -10.90
C GLU A 68 4.47 -4.15 -11.90
N THR A 69 4.02 -5.31 -11.44
CA THR A 69 3.71 -6.45 -12.31
C THR A 69 2.62 -6.09 -13.32
N GLU A 70 1.68 -5.23 -12.94
CA GLU A 70 0.59 -4.78 -13.81
C GLU A 70 0.97 -3.55 -14.64
N GLY A 71 2.22 -3.12 -14.61
CA GLY A 71 2.73 -2.04 -15.46
C GLY A 71 2.72 -0.66 -14.83
N TYR A 72 2.39 -0.53 -13.56
CA TYR A 72 2.42 0.75 -12.87
C TYR A 72 3.81 1.06 -12.31
N LYS A 73 4.11 2.35 -12.19
CA LYS A 73 5.27 2.84 -11.44
C LYS A 73 4.79 3.37 -10.11
N VAL A 74 5.43 2.94 -9.03
CA VAL A 74 5.04 3.31 -7.67
C VAL A 74 6.12 4.17 -7.04
N HIS A 75 5.72 5.30 -6.49
CA HIS A 75 6.59 6.19 -5.74
C HIS A 75 5.95 6.47 -4.38
N TRP A 76 6.62 6.03 -3.33
CA TRP A 76 6.14 6.27 -1.97
C TRP A 76 6.42 7.71 -1.57
N ILE A 77 5.39 8.38 -1.05
CA ILE A 77 5.53 9.74 -0.55
C ILE A 77 5.87 9.66 0.93
N ASN A 78 7.12 10.00 1.23
CA ASN A 78 7.58 9.99 2.61
C ASN A 78 7.37 11.37 3.22
N THR A 79 6.51 11.45 4.24
CA THR A 79 6.25 12.69 4.96
C THR A 79 7.05 12.67 6.26
N GLU A 80 8.31 13.08 6.19
CA GLU A 80 9.15 13.20 7.39
C GLU A 80 8.80 14.43 8.22
N ILE A 81 8.11 15.39 7.59
CA ILE A 81 7.75 16.66 8.24
C ILE A 81 6.24 16.77 8.24
N GLU A 82 5.67 16.83 9.43
CA GLU A 82 4.25 17.10 9.63
C GLU A 82 4.09 18.47 10.29
N ILE A 83 3.23 19.29 9.71
CA ILE A 83 2.87 20.58 10.30
C ILE A 83 1.40 20.51 10.68
N CYS A 84 1.14 20.45 11.97
CA CYS A 84 -0.22 20.47 12.51
C CYS A 84 -0.55 21.88 12.98
N PHE A 85 -1.73 22.39 12.61
CA PHE A 85 -2.16 23.74 13.00
C PHE A 85 -3.66 23.78 13.28
#